data_685a4165f050785f0c3aebbd37a17228
#
_entry.id   685a4165f050785f0c3aebbd37a17228
#
_cell.length_a   1.000
_cell.length_b   1.000
_cell.length_c   1.000
_cell.angle_alpha   90.00
_cell.angle_beta   90.00
_cell.angle_gamma   90.00
#
_symmetry.space_group_name_H-M   'P 1'
#
loop_
_entity.id
_entity.type
_entity.pdbx_description
1 polymer ?
#
loop_
_entity_poly.entity_id
_entity_poly.type
_entity_poly.pdbx_seq_one_letter_code
_entity_poly.pdbx_strand_id
1 'polypeptide(L)'
;AGADTWGENAVGDWTDVIQIQAVSDNNLEQTYGLCSDGRVLIAGGSSDYDSIKRYVSDHYGPGEGQIYGTEVYGFTASILVRAQDGSLNGIGNDGYKQLSQAQEWDGSEITEVCTSSGAATLGLKTDGTVLCGGNNLVIREAVEGWTDVTDITVSMGHVLGVKSDGTVVAAGSNGSNQLETEGWNHVVSVSAGDLTSFGIRENGKVESAGYG
;
A
#
# COMPACT_ATOMS: atom_id res chain seq x y z
N ALA A 1 1.93 -10.00 20.70
CA ALA A 1 1.29 -11.15 20.05
C ALA A 1 -0.20 -10.81 19.90
N GLY A 2 -0.69 -10.75 18.68
CA GLY A 2 -2.10 -10.60 18.36
C GLY A 2 -2.86 -11.92 18.37
N ALA A 3 -4.12 -11.90 17.99
CA ALA A 3 -4.85 -13.11 17.65
C ALA A 3 -4.13 -13.81 16.48
N ASP A 4 -4.28 -15.11 16.37
CA ASP A 4 -3.70 -15.95 15.30
C ASP A 4 -4.80 -16.87 14.75
N THR A 5 -5.89 -16.25 14.33
CA THR A 5 -7.10 -16.97 13.93
C THR A 5 -6.90 -17.73 12.61
N TRP A 6 -6.08 -17.20 11.74
CA TRP A 6 -5.84 -17.69 10.38
C TRP A 6 -4.38 -18.10 10.12
N GLY A 7 -3.53 -18.16 11.18
CA GLY A 7 -2.12 -18.50 11.05
C GLY A 7 -1.27 -17.33 10.50
N GLU A 8 -1.73 -16.11 10.64
CA GLU A 8 -1.02 -14.88 10.21
C GLU A 8 0.27 -14.63 10.98
N ASN A 9 0.40 -15.21 12.19
CA ASN A 9 1.62 -15.19 12.99
C ASN A 9 2.57 -16.37 12.72
N ALA A 10 2.23 -17.25 11.77
CA ALA A 10 3.07 -18.40 11.40
C ALA A 10 4.28 -17.96 10.55
N VAL A 11 5.06 -17.05 11.08
CA VAL A 11 6.25 -16.44 10.44
C VAL A 11 7.57 -16.88 11.10
N GLY A 12 7.51 -17.80 12.09
CA GLY A 12 8.66 -18.18 12.90
C GLY A 12 9.80 -18.85 12.12
N ASP A 13 9.49 -19.45 10.98
CA ASP A 13 10.47 -20.13 10.10
C ASP A 13 10.95 -19.19 8.96
N TRP A 14 10.48 -17.95 8.92
CA TRP A 14 10.90 -17.00 7.89
C TRP A 14 12.31 -16.49 8.19
N THR A 15 13.18 -16.54 7.19
CA THR A 15 14.56 -16.06 7.25
C THR A 15 14.83 -15.09 6.12
N ASP A 16 15.83 -14.23 6.30
CA ASP A 16 16.33 -13.29 5.30
C ASP A 16 15.26 -12.28 4.82
N VAL A 17 14.24 -12.04 5.66
CA VAL A 17 13.16 -11.09 5.36
C VAL A 17 13.67 -9.66 5.49
N ILE A 18 13.46 -8.87 4.44
CA ILE A 18 13.87 -7.45 4.34
C ILE A 18 12.68 -6.49 4.37
N GLN A 19 11.47 -6.99 4.07
CA GLN A 19 10.23 -6.22 4.20
C GLN A 19 9.15 -7.13 4.77
N ILE A 20 8.30 -6.59 5.63
CA ILE A 20 7.12 -7.27 6.18
C ILE A 20 5.94 -6.30 6.18
N GLN A 21 4.77 -6.81 5.84
CA GLN A 21 3.51 -6.07 5.91
C GLN A 21 2.40 -6.97 6.43
N ALA A 22 1.69 -6.50 7.44
CA ALA A 22 0.47 -7.15 7.92
C ALA A 22 -0.76 -6.38 7.40
N VAL A 23 -1.76 -7.11 6.97
CA VAL A 23 -3.05 -6.57 6.56
C VAL A 23 -4.16 -7.35 7.24
N SER A 24 -5.18 -6.62 7.68
CA SER A 24 -6.36 -7.22 8.27
C SER A 24 -7.62 -6.51 7.78
N ASP A 25 -8.68 -7.26 7.61
CA ASP A 25 -10.05 -6.77 7.63
C ASP A 25 -10.87 -7.65 8.59
N ASN A 26 -12.16 -7.36 8.73
CA ASN A 26 -13.03 -7.99 9.72
C ASN A 26 -13.08 -9.53 9.65
N ASN A 27 -12.52 -10.17 8.63
CA ASN A 27 -12.62 -11.61 8.40
C ASN A 27 -11.34 -12.25 7.85
N LEU A 28 -10.29 -11.50 7.59
CA LEU A 28 -9.09 -12.03 6.98
C LEU A 28 -7.86 -11.28 7.45
N GLU A 29 -6.91 -12.02 7.97
CA GLU A 29 -5.63 -11.51 8.43
C GLU A 29 -4.51 -12.21 7.66
N GLN A 30 -3.59 -11.45 7.12
CA GLN A 30 -2.46 -11.96 6.35
C GLN A 30 -1.19 -11.19 6.67
N THR A 31 -0.08 -11.88 6.64
CA THR A 31 1.26 -11.30 6.71
C THR A 31 2.02 -11.65 5.45
N TYR A 32 2.57 -10.64 4.82
CA TYR A 32 3.41 -10.75 3.63
C TYR A 32 4.85 -10.45 4.00
N GLY A 33 5.79 -11.22 3.47
CA GLY A 33 7.22 -11.01 3.63
C GLY A 33 7.94 -11.02 2.30
N LEU A 34 8.93 -10.15 2.13
CA LEU A 34 9.88 -10.19 1.03
C LEU A 34 11.25 -10.56 1.57
N CYS A 35 11.86 -11.56 0.97
CA CYS A 35 13.23 -11.98 1.30
C CYS A 35 14.27 -11.26 0.42
N SER A 36 15.48 -11.18 0.92
CA SER A 36 16.62 -10.57 0.21
C SER A 36 17.00 -11.26 -1.11
N ASP A 37 16.54 -12.49 -1.30
CA ASP A 37 16.70 -13.27 -2.54
C ASP A 37 15.52 -13.16 -3.51
N GLY A 38 14.58 -12.24 -3.25
CA GLY A 38 13.42 -11.96 -4.09
C GLY A 38 12.23 -12.90 -3.88
N ARG A 39 12.31 -13.87 -2.95
CA ARG A 39 11.16 -14.69 -2.57
C ARG A 39 10.11 -13.84 -1.85
N VAL A 40 8.87 -14.14 -2.15
CA VAL A 40 7.71 -13.57 -1.45
C VAL A 40 7.05 -14.65 -0.60
N LEU A 41 6.80 -14.33 0.67
CA LEU A 41 6.23 -15.24 1.65
C LEU A 41 4.84 -14.74 2.10
N ILE A 42 3.93 -15.67 2.37
CA ILE A 42 2.57 -15.33 2.83
C ILE A 42 2.20 -16.24 4.01
N ALA A 43 1.84 -15.65 5.14
CA ALA A 43 1.21 -16.33 6.27
C ALA A 43 -0.23 -15.85 6.46
N GLY A 44 -1.08 -16.69 7.06
CA GLY A 44 -2.50 -16.36 7.27
C GLY A 44 -3.38 -16.63 6.06
N GLY A 45 -4.64 -16.18 6.15
CA GLY A 45 -5.65 -16.42 5.15
C GLY A 45 -6.30 -17.82 5.22
N SER A 46 -7.55 -17.93 4.78
CA SER A 46 -8.29 -19.19 4.69
C SER A 46 -7.73 -20.09 3.59
N SER A 47 -8.20 -21.33 3.50
CA SER A 47 -7.84 -22.30 2.44
C SER A 47 -8.08 -21.78 1.02
N ASP A 48 -8.97 -20.81 0.84
CA ASP A 48 -9.24 -20.19 -0.46
C ASP A 48 -8.03 -19.43 -1.01
N TYR A 49 -7.07 -19.09 -0.13
CA TYR A 49 -5.81 -18.39 -0.50
C TYR A 49 -4.61 -19.31 -0.73
N ASP A 50 -4.76 -20.60 -0.58
CA ASP A 50 -3.67 -21.56 -0.82
C ASP A 50 -3.19 -21.54 -2.27
N SER A 51 -4.08 -21.18 -3.21
CA SER A 51 -3.73 -20.98 -4.63
C SER A 51 -2.81 -19.77 -4.81
N ILE A 52 -3.06 -18.67 -4.11
CA ILE A 52 -2.22 -17.46 -4.14
C ILE A 52 -0.86 -17.75 -3.52
N LYS A 53 -0.83 -18.40 -2.35
CA LYS A 53 0.41 -18.81 -1.67
C LYS A 53 1.28 -19.68 -2.59
N ARG A 54 0.66 -20.66 -3.25
CA ARG A 54 1.35 -21.55 -4.20
C ARG A 54 1.87 -20.77 -5.39
N TYR A 55 1.02 -19.94 -6.01
CA TYR A 55 1.45 -19.12 -7.16
C TYR A 55 2.65 -18.26 -6.81
N VAL A 56 2.61 -17.57 -5.67
CA VAL A 56 3.71 -16.72 -5.21
C VAL A 56 4.98 -17.54 -4.99
N SER A 57 4.89 -18.68 -4.29
CA SER A 57 6.03 -19.58 -4.06
C SER A 57 6.65 -20.12 -5.36
N ASP A 58 5.83 -20.39 -6.36
CA ASP A 58 6.29 -20.98 -7.63
C ASP A 58 6.89 -19.92 -8.57
N HIS A 59 6.50 -18.65 -8.45
CA HIS A 59 6.86 -17.60 -9.43
C HIS A 59 7.86 -16.57 -8.91
N TYR A 60 8.04 -16.43 -7.59
CA TYR A 60 8.93 -15.41 -7.02
C TYR A 60 10.12 -16.04 -6.28
N GLY A 61 11.33 -15.64 -6.65
CA GLY A 61 12.55 -16.09 -6.02
C GLY A 61 13.77 -16.10 -6.95
N PRO A 62 14.87 -16.74 -6.52
CA PRO A 62 16.13 -16.76 -7.25
C PRO A 62 16.20 -17.89 -8.30
N GLY A 63 15.14 -18.69 -8.49
CA GLY A 63 15.13 -19.82 -9.42
C GLY A 63 15.10 -19.39 -10.89
N GLU A 64 15.54 -20.28 -11.78
CA GLU A 64 15.47 -20.05 -13.22
C GLU A 64 14.00 -19.89 -13.67
N GLY A 65 13.72 -18.77 -14.35
CA GLY A 65 12.37 -18.42 -14.81
C GLY A 65 11.47 -17.82 -13.74
N GLN A 66 11.95 -17.63 -12.51
CA GLN A 66 11.22 -16.92 -11.47
C GLN A 66 11.41 -15.40 -11.56
N ILE A 67 10.45 -14.66 -11.02
CA ILE A 67 10.49 -13.20 -10.91
C ILE A 67 11.22 -12.84 -9.62
N TYR A 68 12.18 -11.94 -9.69
CA TYR A 68 12.84 -11.41 -8.51
C TYR A 68 12.00 -10.24 -7.96
N GLY A 69 11.35 -10.45 -6.81
CA GLY A 69 10.59 -9.42 -6.10
C GLY A 69 11.53 -8.42 -5.41
N THR A 70 11.21 -7.15 -5.47
CA THR A 70 11.97 -6.07 -4.80
C THR A 70 11.16 -5.33 -3.75
N GLU A 71 9.83 -5.32 -3.87
CA GLU A 71 8.90 -4.74 -2.91
C GLU A 71 7.58 -5.50 -2.91
N VAL A 72 6.93 -5.55 -1.76
CA VAL A 72 5.60 -6.17 -1.60
C VAL A 72 4.63 -5.18 -0.99
N TYR A 73 3.39 -5.19 -1.49
CA TYR A 73 2.29 -4.34 -1.03
C TYR A 73 1.07 -5.21 -0.82
N GLY A 74 0.69 -5.40 0.45
CA GLY A 74 -0.42 -6.26 0.84
C GLY A 74 -1.76 -5.53 0.75
N PHE A 75 -2.77 -6.28 0.35
CA PHE A 75 -4.18 -5.95 0.47
C PHE A 75 -4.89 -7.09 1.18
N THR A 76 -6.11 -6.88 1.57
CA THR A 76 -6.96 -8.01 1.93
C THR A 76 -7.17 -8.90 0.72
N ALA A 77 -6.79 -10.17 0.87
CA ALA A 77 -6.99 -11.19 -0.16
C ALA A 77 -6.22 -10.97 -1.48
N SER A 78 -5.20 -10.13 -1.47
CA SER A 78 -4.39 -9.87 -2.66
C SER A 78 -3.05 -9.22 -2.32
N ILE A 79 -2.13 -9.28 -3.26
CA ILE A 79 -0.79 -8.73 -3.14
C ILE A 79 -0.38 -8.08 -4.46
N LEU A 80 0.33 -6.98 -4.38
CA LEU A 80 1.05 -6.38 -5.50
C LEU A 80 2.55 -6.53 -5.23
N VAL A 81 3.30 -7.05 -6.18
CA VAL A 81 4.75 -7.24 -6.08
C VAL A 81 5.43 -6.40 -7.15
N ARG A 82 6.39 -5.58 -6.74
CA ARG A 82 7.31 -4.93 -7.67
C ARG A 82 8.42 -5.92 -8.03
N ALA A 83 8.67 -6.13 -9.31
CA ALA A 83 9.77 -6.92 -9.80
C ALA A 83 11.04 -6.08 -10.01
N GLN A 84 12.17 -6.74 -10.20
CA GLN A 84 13.46 -6.10 -10.41
C GLN A 84 13.51 -5.23 -11.68
N ASP A 85 12.70 -5.53 -12.68
CA ASP A 85 12.55 -4.71 -13.90
C ASP A 85 11.63 -3.51 -13.72
N GLY A 86 11.11 -3.31 -12.49
CA GLY A 86 10.18 -2.25 -12.14
C GLY A 86 8.71 -2.61 -12.37
N SER A 87 8.38 -3.69 -13.07
CA SER A 87 6.99 -4.08 -13.32
C SER A 87 6.23 -4.36 -12.02
N LEU A 88 4.93 -4.04 -12.01
CA LEU A 88 4.03 -4.28 -10.88
C LEU A 88 3.13 -5.48 -11.20
N ASN A 89 3.16 -6.49 -10.36
CA ASN A 89 2.47 -7.75 -10.57
C ASN A 89 1.43 -7.98 -9.48
N GLY A 90 0.15 -7.89 -9.83
CA GLY A 90 -0.99 -8.09 -8.92
C GLY A 90 -1.48 -9.53 -8.93
N ILE A 91 -1.71 -10.09 -7.74
CA ILE A 91 -2.16 -11.47 -7.55
C ILE A 91 -3.28 -11.48 -6.51
N GLY A 92 -4.39 -12.13 -6.83
CA GLY A 92 -5.52 -12.28 -5.91
C GLY A 92 -6.77 -11.54 -6.34
N ASN A 93 -7.56 -11.07 -5.37
CA ASN A 93 -8.82 -10.40 -5.62
C ASN A 93 -8.61 -9.01 -6.25
N ASP A 94 -9.18 -8.79 -7.41
CA ASP A 94 -9.16 -7.51 -8.14
C ASP A 94 -10.58 -6.99 -8.43
N GLY A 95 -11.53 -7.26 -7.54
CA GLY A 95 -12.92 -6.84 -7.71
C GLY A 95 -13.11 -5.33 -7.83
N TYR A 96 -12.18 -4.56 -7.30
CA TYR A 96 -12.17 -3.09 -7.38
C TYR A 96 -11.22 -2.54 -8.45
N LYS A 97 -10.59 -3.38 -9.28
CA LYS A 97 -9.63 -2.98 -10.33
C LYS A 97 -8.33 -2.35 -9.79
N GLN A 98 -8.05 -2.51 -8.52
CA GLN A 98 -6.90 -1.93 -7.85
C GLN A 98 -5.57 -2.57 -8.28
N LEU A 99 -5.58 -3.85 -8.64
CA LEU A 99 -4.40 -4.56 -9.13
C LEU A 99 -4.20 -4.39 -10.63
N SER A 100 -5.24 -4.71 -11.43
CA SER A 100 -5.12 -4.67 -12.90
C SER A 100 -4.77 -3.29 -13.43
N GLN A 101 -5.28 -2.23 -12.82
CA GLN A 101 -4.90 -0.87 -13.21
C GLN A 101 -3.48 -0.50 -12.77
N ALA A 102 -3.04 -0.92 -11.59
CA ALA A 102 -1.66 -0.69 -11.16
C ALA A 102 -0.63 -1.44 -12.01
N GLN A 103 -0.98 -2.61 -12.54
CA GLN A 103 -0.12 -3.38 -13.45
C GLN A 103 0.12 -2.70 -14.81
N GLU A 104 -0.74 -1.76 -15.20
CA GLU A 104 -0.61 -0.98 -16.43
C GLU A 104 0.37 0.21 -16.29
N TRP A 105 0.80 0.53 -15.06
CA TRP A 105 1.71 1.64 -14.83
C TRP A 105 3.14 1.29 -15.27
N ASP A 106 3.85 2.30 -15.78
CA ASP A 106 5.28 2.18 -15.97
C ASP A 106 5.98 2.25 -14.61
N GLY A 107 6.30 1.08 -14.07
CA GLY A 107 6.89 0.97 -12.75
C GLY A 107 8.26 1.65 -12.62
N SER A 108 8.96 1.92 -13.74
CA SER A 108 10.23 2.65 -13.72
C SER A 108 10.05 4.13 -13.36
N GLU A 109 8.84 4.69 -13.55
CA GLU A 109 8.50 6.04 -13.15
C GLU A 109 7.91 6.12 -11.73
N ILE A 110 7.58 4.99 -11.10
CA ILE A 110 6.95 4.96 -9.77
C ILE A 110 8.02 4.92 -8.68
N THR A 111 8.00 5.90 -7.78
CA THR A 111 8.89 5.98 -6.62
C THR A 111 8.30 5.39 -5.37
N GLU A 112 6.98 5.41 -5.24
CA GLU A 112 6.27 4.91 -4.08
C GLU A 112 4.93 4.30 -4.48
N VAL A 113 4.52 3.24 -3.81
CA VAL A 113 3.18 2.64 -3.93
C VAL A 113 2.55 2.53 -2.55
N CYS A 114 1.30 2.95 -2.42
CA CYS A 114 0.50 2.68 -1.23
C CYS A 114 -0.76 1.93 -1.60
N THR A 115 -1.22 1.11 -0.67
CA THR A 115 -2.36 0.23 -0.86
C THR A 115 -3.30 0.27 0.34
N SER A 116 -4.58 0.09 0.09
CA SER A 116 -5.59 -0.05 1.14
C SER A 116 -6.55 -1.21 0.90
N SER A 117 -7.14 -1.73 1.96
CA SER A 117 -7.99 -2.93 1.97
C SER A 117 -9.33 -2.80 1.23
N GLY A 118 -9.52 -1.90 0.31
CA GLY A 118 -10.81 -1.91 -0.36
C GLY A 118 -11.13 -0.80 -1.33
N ALA A 119 -10.23 0.11 -1.63
CA ALA A 119 -10.64 1.21 -2.48
C ALA A 119 -9.63 1.63 -3.55
N ALA A 120 -8.35 1.68 -3.23
CA ALA A 120 -7.39 2.27 -4.14
C ALA A 120 -5.96 1.74 -3.94
N THR A 121 -5.23 1.71 -5.02
CA THR A 121 -3.77 1.71 -5.06
C THR A 121 -3.33 3.06 -5.55
N LEU A 122 -2.40 3.70 -4.86
CA LEU A 122 -1.76 4.92 -5.33
C LEU A 122 -0.33 4.63 -5.79
N GLY A 123 0.09 5.29 -6.84
CA GLY A 123 1.47 5.31 -7.32
C GLY A 123 1.97 6.74 -7.41
N LEU A 124 3.01 7.08 -6.65
CA LEU A 124 3.70 8.36 -6.75
C LEU A 124 4.75 8.26 -7.85
N LYS A 125 4.69 9.17 -8.81
CA LYS A 125 5.65 9.22 -9.91
C LYS A 125 6.86 10.11 -9.57
N THR A 126 7.95 9.86 -10.28
CA THR A 126 9.19 10.66 -10.20
C THR A 126 8.98 12.16 -10.50
N ASP A 127 7.94 12.50 -11.27
CA ASP A 127 7.59 13.89 -11.59
C ASP A 127 6.67 14.55 -10.54
N GLY A 128 6.35 13.83 -9.44
CA GLY A 128 5.49 14.33 -8.37
C GLY A 128 3.99 14.28 -8.69
N THR A 129 3.58 13.64 -9.78
CA THR A 129 2.16 13.33 -10.05
C THR A 129 1.77 12.00 -9.40
N VAL A 130 0.47 11.78 -9.19
CA VAL A 130 -0.06 10.59 -8.50
C VAL A 130 -1.02 9.83 -9.40
N LEU A 131 -0.81 8.54 -9.52
CA LEU A 131 -1.73 7.61 -10.19
C LEU A 131 -2.65 6.94 -9.17
N CYS A 132 -3.86 6.59 -9.61
CA CYS A 132 -4.82 5.86 -8.79
C CYS A 132 -5.41 4.67 -9.55
N GLY A 133 -5.17 3.46 -9.05
CA GLY A 133 -5.86 2.24 -9.43
C GLY A 133 -7.01 1.95 -8.48
N GLY A 134 -8.13 1.47 -9.00
CA GLY A 134 -9.32 1.14 -8.21
C GLY A 134 -10.59 1.84 -8.70
N ASN A 135 -11.72 1.48 -8.12
CA ASN A 135 -13.04 1.96 -8.53
C ASN A 135 -13.53 3.19 -7.74
N ASN A 136 -12.73 3.70 -6.81
CA ASN A 136 -13.12 4.89 -6.05
C ASN A 136 -12.91 6.16 -6.91
N LEU A 137 -13.98 6.59 -7.57
CA LEU A 137 -13.94 7.76 -8.47
C LEU A 137 -13.60 9.05 -7.72
N VAL A 138 -14.05 9.21 -6.48
CA VAL A 138 -13.78 10.43 -5.68
C VAL A 138 -12.29 10.59 -5.43
N ILE A 139 -11.61 9.52 -5.05
CA ILE A 139 -10.15 9.52 -4.85
C ILE A 139 -9.44 9.73 -6.19
N ARG A 140 -9.83 9.00 -7.23
CA ARG A 140 -9.20 9.08 -8.55
C ARG A 140 -9.24 10.49 -9.12
N GLU A 141 -10.43 11.09 -9.19
CA GLU A 141 -10.62 12.45 -9.73
C GLU A 141 -9.84 13.50 -8.93
N ALA A 142 -9.73 13.32 -7.60
CA ALA A 142 -8.98 14.23 -6.77
C ALA A 142 -7.47 14.15 -7.02
N VAL A 143 -6.90 12.93 -7.06
CA VAL A 143 -5.44 12.77 -7.19
C VAL A 143 -4.92 13.07 -8.61
N GLU A 144 -5.77 13.00 -9.64
CA GLU A 144 -5.41 13.40 -11.02
C GLU A 144 -4.92 14.86 -11.13
N GLY A 145 -5.34 15.72 -10.21
CA GLY A 145 -4.89 17.11 -10.14
C GLY A 145 -3.67 17.36 -9.25
N TRP A 146 -3.14 16.33 -8.58
CA TRP A 146 -2.04 16.48 -7.65
C TRP A 146 -0.70 16.57 -8.38
N THR A 147 0.08 17.60 -8.06
CA THR A 147 1.44 17.83 -8.56
C THR A 147 2.37 18.19 -7.41
N ASP A 148 3.65 18.05 -7.65
CA ASP A 148 4.71 18.37 -6.68
C ASP A 148 4.61 17.52 -5.40
N VAL A 149 4.01 16.32 -5.48
CA VAL A 149 3.85 15.40 -4.35
C VAL A 149 5.16 14.65 -4.09
N THR A 150 5.50 14.47 -2.81
CA THR A 150 6.75 13.84 -2.36
C THR A 150 6.53 12.65 -1.42
N ASP A 151 5.32 12.47 -0.88
CA ASP A 151 4.94 11.35 0.00
C ASP A 151 3.43 11.15 -0.12
N ILE A 152 2.97 9.90 -0.09
CA ILE A 152 1.55 9.56 -0.24
C ILE A 152 1.12 8.50 0.78
N THR A 153 -0.17 8.51 1.13
CA THR A 153 -0.77 7.44 1.92
C THR A 153 -2.25 7.26 1.56
N VAL A 154 -2.76 6.06 1.75
CA VAL A 154 -4.14 5.71 1.49
C VAL A 154 -4.71 4.84 2.61
N SER A 155 -5.92 5.14 3.04
CA SER A 155 -6.74 4.30 3.91
C SER A 155 -7.97 3.77 3.18
N MET A 156 -8.87 3.09 3.86
CA MET A 156 -10.12 2.61 3.27
C MET A 156 -10.98 3.73 2.67
N GLY A 157 -10.93 4.93 3.21
CA GLY A 157 -11.86 6.00 2.85
C GLY A 157 -11.23 7.30 2.37
N HIS A 158 -9.95 7.54 2.64
CA HIS A 158 -9.29 8.79 2.28
C HIS A 158 -7.82 8.63 1.95
N VAL A 159 -7.26 9.63 1.32
CA VAL A 159 -5.87 9.71 0.87
C VAL A 159 -5.25 11.03 1.28
N LEU A 160 -3.96 11.03 1.53
CA LEU A 160 -3.16 12.22 1.80
C LEU A 160 -1.93 12.23 0.90
N GLY A 161 -1.47 13.41 0.55
CA GLY A 161 -0.18 13.62 -0.11
C GLY A 161 0.56 14.81 0.49
N VAL A 162 1.85 14.69 0.68
CA VAL A 162 2.74 15.80 1.05
C VAL A 162 3.25 16.44 -0.23
N LYS A 163 3.16 17.75 -0.32
CA LYS A 163 3.77 18.50 -1.43
C LYS A 163 5.19 18.95 -1.10
N SER A 164 5.98 19.21 -2.10
CA SER A 164 7.38 19.65 -1.98
C SER A 164 7.56 20.95 -1.18
N ASP A 165 6.49 21.76 -1.03
CA ASP A 165 6.48 22.94 -0.17
C ASP A 165 6.12 22.64 1.31
N GLY A 166 5.90 21.36 1.64
CA GLY A 166 5.53 20.88 2.97
C GLY A 166 4.06 21.07 3.33
N THR A 167 3.21 21.47 2.40
CA THR A 167 1.74 21.47 2.57
C THR A 167 1.18 20.08 2.31
N VAL A 168 -0.05 19.81 2.78
CA VAL A 168 -0.73 18.52 2.64
C VAL A 168 -1.98 18.67 1.79
N VAL A 169 -2.13 17.81 0.80
CA VAL A 169 -3.36 17.62 0.03
C VAL A 169 -4.09 16.37 0.55
N ALA A 170 -5.40 16.42 0.60
CA ALA A 170 -6.24 15.34 1.14
C ALA A 170 -7.51 15.19 0.31
N ALA A 171 -7.99 13.95 0.15
CA ALA A 171 -9.23 13.67 -0.56
C ALA A 171 -9.93 12.41 -0.04
N GLY A 172 -11.23 12.30 -0.30
CA GLY A 172 -12.05 11.15 0.07
C GLY A 172 -13.06 11.47 1.18
N SER A 173 -13.28 10.52 2.06
CA SER A 173 -14.24 10.66 3.18
C SER A 173 -13.74 11.66 4.21
N ASN A 174 -14.64 12.53 4.70
CA ASN A 174 -14.38 13.50 5.78
C ASN A 174 -15.43 13.44 6.90
N GLY A 175 -16.11 12.30 7.06
CA GLY A 175 -17.16 12.15 8.05
C GLY A 175 -16.71 12.28 9.52
N SER A 176 -15.42 12.15 9.76
CA SER A 176 -14.76 12.29 11.06
C SER A 176 -13.75 13.45 11.11
N ASN A 177 -13.80 14.38 10.16
CA ASN A 177 -12.88 15.50 10.01
C ASN A 177 -11.42 15.07 9.68
N GLN A 178 -11.23 13.89 9.12
CA GLN A 178 -9.90 13.36 8.79
C GLN A 178 -9.20 14.10 7.64
N LEU A 179 -9.91 14.94 6.89
CA LEU A 179 -9.32 15.80 5.86
C LEU A 179 -8.98 17.22 6.33
N GLU A 180 -9.17 17.53 7.62
CA GLU A 180 -8.88 18.85 8.21
C GLU A 180 -7.35 19.04 8.36
N THR A 181 -6.66 19.05 7.23
CA THR A 181 -5.20 19.23 7.15
C THR A 181 -4.80 20.68 6.83
N GLU A 182 -5.77 21.59 6.80
CA GLU A 182 -5.53 23.02 6.58
C GLU A 182 -4.59 23.58 7.67
N GLY A 183 -3.56 24.30 7.23
CA GLY A 183 -2.54 24.85 8.14
C GLY A 183 -1.43 23.87 8.52
N TRP A 184 -1.48 22.61 8.07
CA TRP A 184 -0.31 21.74 8.13
C TRP A 184 0.75 22.26 7.16
N ASN A 185 1.93 22.53 7.70
CA ASN A 185 3.06 23.05 6.92
C ASN A 185 4.36 22.43 7.43
N HIS A 186 5.39 22.46 6.61
CA HIS A 186 6.66 21.78 6.89
C HIS A 186 6.48 20.28 7.22
N VAL A 187 5.46 19.66 6.63
CA VAL A 187 5.21 18.22 6.74
C VAL A 187 6.18 17.50 5.79
N VAL A 188 6.74 16.40 6.27
CA VAL A 188 7.68 15.56 5.52
C VAL A 188 7.16 14.15 5.26
N SER A 189 6.15 13.73 6.03
CA SER A 189 5.51 12.42 5.84
C SER A 189 4.10 12.40 6.41
N VAL A 190 3.23 11.61 5.81
CA VAL A 190 1.84 11.43 6.22
C VAL A 190 1.49 9.96 6.42
N SER A 191 0.49 9.71 7.27
CA SER A 191 -0.08 8.38 7.48
C SER A 191 -1.58 8.48 7.67
N ALA A 192 -2.34 7.65 6.96
CA ALA A 192 -3.79 7.57 7.05
C ALA A 192 -4.22 6.29 7.77
N GLY A 193 -4.97 6.45 8.88
CA GLY A 193 -5.75 5.38 9.50
C GLY A 193 -7.18 5.39 8.96
N ASP A 194 -8.09 4.60 9.55
CA ASP A 194 -9.46 4.51 9.06
C ASP A 194 -10.21 5.85 9.10
N LEU A 195 -10.14 6.54 10.24
CA LEU A 195 -10.86 7.79 10.50
C LEU A 195 -9.92 8.91 10.96
N THR A 196 -8.62 8.73 10.81
CA THR A 196 -7.60 9.66 11.31
C THR A 196 -6.52 9.87 10.28
N SER A 197 -5.94 11.06 10.28
CA SER A 197 -4.78 11.44 9.51
C SER A 197 -3.67 11.93 10.42
N PHE A 198 -2.44 11.59 10.12
CA PHE A 198 -1.25 12.06 10.82
C PHE A 198 -0.27 12.64 9.83
N GLY A 199 0.44 13.67 10.28
CA GLY A 199 1.55 14.27 9.55
C GLY A 199 2.73 14.50 10.48
N ILE A 200 3.93 14.23 9.99
CA ILE A 200 5.19 14.51 10.70
C ILE A 200 5.82 15.73 10.07
N ARG A 201 6.08 16.75 10.87
CA ARG A 201 6.82 17.95 10.45
C ARG A 201 8.33 17.73 10.51
N GLU A 202 9.10 18.50 9.75
CA GLU A 202 10.57 18.49 9.75
C GLU A 202 11.20 18.57 11.14
N ASN A 203 10.54 19.26 12.10
CA ASN A 203 11.00 19.39 13.48
C ASN A 203 10.61 18.22 14.39
N GLY A 204 10.01 17.16 13.83
CA GLY A 204 9.55 15.98 14.56
C GLY A 204 8.18 16.14 15.24
N LYS A 205 7.51 17.30 15.11
CA LYS A 205 6.15 17.46 15.65
C LYS A 205 5.17 16.64 14.82
N VAL A 206 4.21 15.97 15.50
CA VAL A 206 3.13 15.25 14.87
C VAL A 206 1.87 16.12 14.85
N GLU A 207 1.26 16.25 13.70
CA GLU A 207 -0.07 16.80 13.49
C GLU A 207 -1.08 15.64 13.36
N SER A 208 -2.32 15.88 13.74
CA SER A 208 -3.40 14.90 13.60
C SER A 208 -4.72 15.56 13.23
N ALA A 209 -5.53 14.88 12.43
CA ALA A 209 -6.90 15.25 12.09
C ALA A 209 -7.77 13.99 12.12
N GLY A 210 -9.07 14.17 12.39
CA GLY A 210 -10.02 13.07 12.44
C GLY A 210 -10.51 12.75 13.84
N TYR A 211 -11.05 11.53 13.99
CA TYR A 211 -11.63 11.06 15.24
C TYR A 211 -10.54 10.85 16.29
N GLY A 212 -10.63 11.56 17.41
CA GLY A 212 -9.74 11.50 18.57
C GLY A 212 -10.53 11.48 19.87
#